data_ad8527f8faeb6e4c3551ca5774998e4c
#
_entry.id   ad8527f8faeb6e4c3551ca5774998e4c
#
_cell.length_a   1.000
_cell.length_b   1.000
_cell.length_c   1.000
_cell.angle_alpha   90.00
_cell.angle_beta   90.00
_cell.angle_gamma   90.00
#
_symmetry.space_group_name_H-M   'P 1'
#
loop_
_entity.id
_entity.type
_entity.pdbx_description
1 polymer ?
#
loop_
_entity_poly.entity_id
_entity_poly.type
_entity_poly.pdbx_seq_one_letter_code
_entity_poly.pdbx_strand_id
1 'polypeptide(L)' 'MLTRYENTGGAAHLRYDDGEYHVLVPGSHVVCAITGHTIPLDELRYWSVVRQEAYV' A
#
# COMPACT_ATOMS: atom_id res chain seq x y z
N MET A 1 -12.91 16.95 14.56
CA MET A 1 -12.36 16.51 14.32
C MET A 1 -11.52 16.42 13.62
N LEU A 2 -10.97 16.14 13.54
CA LEU A 2 -10.18 16.13 12.83
C LEU A 2 -9.81 15.20 12.18
N THR A 3 -9.75 15.03 11.29
CA THR A 3 -9.47 14.12 10.57
C THR A 3 -8.26 14.25 10.08
N ARG A 4 -7.49 13.51 10.13
CA ARG A 4 -6.34 13.66 9.66
C ARG A 4 -5.95 12.57 8.97
N TYR A 5 -5.28 12.61 8.05
CA TYR A 5 -4.77 11.57 7.31
C TYR A 5 -3.38 11.36 7.61
N GLU A 6 -2.94 11.68 8.74
CA GLU A 6 -1.62 11.46 9.01
C GLU A 6 -1.56 10.16 9.43
N ASN A 7 -1.40 9.18 8.78
CA ASN A 7 -1.35 7.88 9.07
C ASN A 7 -0.07 7.39 9.48
N THR A 8 0.42 7.80 10.52
CA THR A 8 1.66 7.33 10.91
C THR A 8 1.46 5.97 11.35
N GLY A 9 1.89 5.02 10.73
CA GLY A 9 1.78 3.64 11.09
C GLY A 9 0.58 2.95 10.53
N GLY A 10 -0.31 3.64 9.90
CA GLY A 10 -1.47 3.02 9.31
C GLY A 10 -1.19 2.47 7.93
N ALA A 11 -2.10 1.66 7.43
CA ALA A 11 -1.98 1.11 6.10
C ALA A 11 -2.27 2.16 5.04
N ALA A 12 -1.50 2.17 3.98
CA ALA A 12 -1.73 3.06 2.87
C ALA A 12 -2.73 2.42 1.91
N HIS A 13 -3.41 3.26 1.16
CA HIS A 13 -4.24 2.78 0.07
C HIS A 13 -3.59 3.25 -1.21
N LEU A 14 -3.28 2.33 -2.08
CA LEU A 14 -2.57 2.62 -3.31
C LEU A 14 -3.39 2.21 -4.51
N ARG A 15 -3.12 2.87 -5.62
CA ARG A 15 -3.59 2.38 -6.91
C ARG A 15 -2.36 1.90 -7.65
N TYR A 16 -2.37 0.65 -8.08
CA TYR A 16 -1.22 0.03 -8.71
C TYR A 16 -1.31 0.14 -10.22
N ASP A 17 -0.20 0.56 -10.83
CA ASP A 17 -0.09 0.64 -12.27
C ASP A 17 1.16 -0.09 -12.70
N ASP A 18 1.42 -0.14 -14.00
CA ASP A 18 2.59 -0.78 -14.54
C ASP A 18 3.82 -0.02 -14.09
N GLY A 19 4.65 -0.66 -13.30
CA GLY A 19 5.92 -0.09 -12.90
C GLY A 19 5.84 1.00 -11.85
N GLU A 20 4.65 1.36 -11.39
CA GLU A 20 4.55 2.39 -10.38
C GLU A 20 3.23 2.30 -9.65
N TYR A 21 3.12 2.96 -8.54
CA TYR A 21 1.86 3.05 -7.82
C TYR A 21 1.59 4.50 -7.45
N HIS A 22 0.32 4.79 -7.18
CA HIS A 22 -0.10 6.12 -6.76
C HIS A 22 -0.72 6.02 -5.38
N VAL A 23 -0.36 6.94 -4.49
CA VAL A 23 -0.87 6.89 -3.13
C VAL A 23 -2.21 7.60 -3.08
N LEU A 24 -3.24 6.86 -2.76
CA LEU A 24 -4.59 7.43 -2.63
C LEU A 24 -4.83 7.89 -1.19
N VAL A 25 -4.40 7.08 -0.23
CA VAL A 25 -4.46 7.45 1.18
C VAL A 25 -3.08 7.17 1.77
N PRO A 26 -2.44 8.13 2.38
CA PRO A 26 -1.09 7.96 2.92
C PRO A 26 -1.05 6.91 4.03
N GLY A 27 0.07 6.26 4.16
CA GLY A 27 0.30 5.30 5.21
C GLY A 27 1.74 4.82 5.14
N SER A 28 2.14 4.00 6.08
CA SER A 28 3.51 3.52 6.19
C SER A 28 3.74 2.22 5.43
N HIS A 29 2.67 1.49 5.14
CA HIS A 29 2.82 0.15 4.59
C HIS A 29 1.56 -0.30 3.89
N VAL A 30 1.68 -1.41 3.18
CA VAL A 30 0.51 -2.15 2.68
C VAL A 30 0.65 -3.58 3.18
N VAL A 31 -0.35 -4.40 2.95
CA VAL A 31 -0.37 -5.77 3.43
C VAL A 31 -0.36 -6.72 2.24
N CYS A 32 0.45 -7.76 2.32
CA CYS A 32 0.51 -8.77 1.27
C CYS A 32 -0.83 -9.49 1.19
N ALA A 33 -1.39 -9.56 0.00
CA ALA A 33 -2.71 -10.18 -0.18
C ALA A 33 -2.68 -11.68 0.03
N ILE A 34 -1.50 -12.29 -0.08
CA ILE A 34 -1.38 -13.75 0.07
C ILE A 34 -1.02 -14.12 1.50
N THR A 35 -0.02 -13.49 2.07
CA THR A 35 0.52 -13.92 3.36
C THR A 35 0.04 -13.09 4.52
N GLY A 36 -0.47 -11.89 4.28
CA GLY A 36 -0.85 -11.00 5.37
C GLY A 36 0.31 -10.25 5.98
N HIS A 37 1.51 -10.41 5.43
CA HIS A 37 2.66 -9.70 5.99
C HIS A 37 2.59 -8.22 5.66
N THR A 38 3.09 -7.42 6.58
CA THR A 38 3.21 -5.98 6.39
C THR A 38 4.37 -5.70 5.45
N ILE A 39 4.16 -4.86 4.46
CA ILE A 39 5.19 -4.49 3.49
C ILE A 39 5.38 -2.99 3.57
N PRO A 40 6.50 -2.53 4.16
CA PRO A 40 6.78 -1.09 4.15
C PRO A 40 6.83 -0.58 2.71
N LEU A 41 6.38 0.62 2.48
CA LEU A 41 6.29 1.12 1.10
C LEU A 41 7.64 1.15 0.40
N ASP A 42 8.72 1.42 1.12
CA ASP A 42 10.03 1.44 0.50
C ASP A 42 10.56 0.05 0.17
N GLU A 43 9.85 -1.01 0.58
CA GLU A 43 10.22 -2.36 0.24
C GLU A 43 9.21 -3.01 -0.70
N LEU A 44 8.19 -2.28 -1.10
CA LEU A 44 7.16 -2.82 -1.98
C LEU A 44 7.72 -2.96 -3.39
N ARG A 45 7.69 -4.18 -3.92
CA ARG A 45 8.23 -4.44 -5.23
C ARG A 45 7.29 -5.19 -6.15
N TYR A 46 6.33 -5.92 -5.59
CA TYR A 46 5.49 -6.78 -6.42
C TYR A 46 4.02 -6.48 -6.18
N TRP A 47 3.27 -6.35 -7.24
CA TRP A 47 1.83 -6.13 -7.14
C TRP A 47 1.15 -6.58 -8.43
N SER A 48 -0.16 -6.73 -8.37
CA SER A 48 -0.96 -7.03 -9.54
C SER A 48 -1.77 -5.81 -9.90
N VAL A 49 -1.66 -5.36 -11.12
CA VAL A 49 -2.48 -4.25 -11.61
C VAL A 49 -3.92 -4.72 -11.78
N VAL A 50 -4.11 -5.92 -12.26
CA VAL A 50 -5.46 -6.44 -12.49
C VAL A 50 -6.19 -6.63 -11.18
N ARG A 51 -5.53 -7.20 -10.18
CA ARG A 51 -6.18 -7.45 -8.91
C ARG A 51 -6.04 -6.32 -7.93
N GLN A 52 -5.20 -5.35 -8.22
CA GLN A 52 -4.95 -4.21 -7.33
C GLN A 52 -4.54 -4.71 -5.95
N GLU A 53 -3.53 -5.57 -5.90
CA GLU A 53 -3.04 -6.17 -4.68
C GLU A 53 -1.53 -6.14 -4.63
N ALA A 54 -0.99 -6.06 -3.44
CA ALA A 54 0.45 -6.09 -3.22
C ALA A 54 0.88 -7.46 -2.74
N TYR A 55 2.12 -7.81 -3.01
CA TYR A 55 2.68 -9.10 -2.62
C TYR A 55 4.07 -8.91 -2.03
N VAL A 56 4.39 -9.80 -1.12
CA VAL A 56 5.73 -9.84 -0.53
C VAL A 56 6.77 -10.18 -1.56
#